data_46f3bf4ebfdd70a8ad17c8fbcefef216
#
_entry.id   46f3bf4ebfdd70a8ad17c8fbcefef216
#
_cell.length_a   1.000
_cell.length_b   1.000
_cell.length_c   1.000
_cell.angle_alpha   90.00
_cell.angle_beta   90.00
_cell.angle_gamma   90.00
#
_symmetry.space_group_name_H-M   'P 1'
#
loop_
_entity.id
_entity.type
_entity.pdbx_description
1 polymer ?
#
loop_
_entity_poly.entity_id
_entity_poly.type
_entity_poly.pdbx_seq_one_letter_code
_entity_poly.pdbx_strand_id
1 'polypeptide(L)'
;MKVFDFDNTIYCGESSIDLAVYMIRNKKKIILYLPMIFTNLVKYKLCMIGRREMETILNDFCQAVMGDKNEVPVIIDRFWRTHAHKLNGRILKLIRPEDIIITAGPDILINGIRNRLHTDHIISSEVDLDSGRFTYLNFKDNKVRRYKELYGDTPIDVFYTDSYNDRAMMEISNQVFLVKKGVPLKQIKPAQKRNFQKKFRGKQNRRAVSTALKKLEKARKT
;
A
#
# COMPACT_ATOMS: atom_id res chain seq x y z
N MET A 1 10.19 18.25 -5.85
CA MET A 1 10.54 16.90 -5.41
C MET A 1 9.59 15.89 -6.01
N LYS A 2 9.95 14.59 -6.06
CA LYS A 2 9.06 13.53 -6.51
C LYS A 2 8.44 12.83 -5.30
N VAL A 3 7.23 12.28 -5.51
CA VAL A 3 6.53 11.47 -4.51
C VAL A 3 6.19 10.12 -5.15
N PHE A 4 6.38 9.05 -4.40
CA PHE A 4 6.15 7.68 -4.87
C PHE A 4 5.18 6.97 -3.93
N ASP A 5 4.12 6.38 -4.49
CA ASP A 5 3.35 5.37 -3.80
C ASP A 5 4.17 4.08 -3.67
N PHE A 6 3.81 3.20 -2.74
CA PHE A 6 4.60 2.01 -2.44
C PHE A 6 4.06 0.74 -3.11
N ASP A 7 2.83 0.34 -2.80
CA ASP A 7 2.24 -0.90 -3.29
C ASP A 7 1.92 -0.83 -4.79
N ASN A 8 2.28 -1.88 -5.54
CA ASN A 8 2.23 -1.94 -7.01
C ASN A 8 3.05 -0.86 -7.74
N THR A 9 3.75 0.00 -7.01
CA THR A 9 4.64 1.05 -7.52
C THR A 9 6.10 0.70 -7.23
N ILE A 10 6.56 0.88 -5.99
CA ILE A 10 7.89 0.46 -5.53
C ILE A 10 7.93 -1.05 -5.28
N TYR A 11 6.88 -1.60 -4.69
CA TYR A 11 6.73 -3.03 -4.42
C TYR A 11 5.79 -3.66 -5.46
N CYS A 12 6.20 -4.74 -6.10
CA CYS A 12 5.41 -5.45 -7.12
C CYS A 12 4.35 -6.34 -6.46
N GLY A 13 3.28 -5.76 -6.00
CA GLY A 13 2.15 -6.39 -5.30
C GLY A 13 1.60 -5.51 -4.20
N GLU A 14 0.80 -6.09 -3.31
CA GLU A 14 0.25 -5.45 -2.12
C GLU A 14 1.02 -5.97 -0.92
N SER A 15 1.92 -5.19 -0.36
CA SER A 15 2.84 -5.62 0.70
C SER A 15 2.10 -6.08 1.97
N SER A 16 1.08 -5.34 2.38
CA SER A 16 0.25 -5.69 3.55
C SER A 16 -0.54 -6.99 3.33
N ILE A 17 -0.98 -7.26 2.08
CA ILE A 17 -1.67 -8.52 1.75
C ILE A 17 -0.68 -9.69 1.70
N ASP A 18 0.49 -9.47 1.12
CA ASP A 18 1.52 -10.49 1.08
C ASP A 18 2.00 -10.83 2.50
N LEU A 19 2.10 -9.84 3.40
CA LEU A 19 2.37 -10.06 4.83
C LEU A 19 1.24 -10.88 5.48
N ALA A 20 -0.03 -10.52 5.26
CA ALA A 20 -1.16 -11.28 5.79
C ALA A 20 -1.13 -12.74 5.33
N VAL A 21 -0.86 -13.00 4.04
CA VAL A 21 -0.71 -14.36 3.50
C VAL A 21 0.48 -15.09 4.15
N TYR A 22 1.61 -14.40 4.33
CA TYR A 22 2.78 -14.94 5.00
C TYR A 22 2.46 -15.35 6.45
N MET A 23 1.75 -14.48 7.19
CA MET A 23 1.34 -14.75 8.58
C MET A 23 0.37 -15.92 8.67
N ILE A 24 -0.60 -16.02 7.76
CA ILE A 24 -1.56 -17.15 7.70
C ILE A 24 -0.84 -18.48 7.55
N ARG A 25 0.18 -18.55 6.71
CA ARG A 25 0.98 -19.78 6.52
C ARG A 25 1.72 -20.20 7.79
N ASN A 26 2.10 -19.23 8.61
CA ASN A 26 2.87 -19.47 9.83
C ASN A 26 1.99 -19.61 11.10
N LYS A 27 0.76 -19.07 11.07
CA LYS A 27 -0.20 -19.11 12.20
C LYS A 27 -1.59 -19.54 11.68
N LYS A 28 -1.90 -20.86 11.73
CA LYS A 28 -3.16 -21.45 11.18
C LYS A 28 -4.46 -20.79 11.67
N LYS A 29 -4.48 -20.22 12.88
CA LYS A 29 -5.67 -19.53 13.43
C LYS A 29 -6.14 -18.34 12.58
N ILE A 30 -5.24 -17.70 11.82
CA ILE A 30 -5.55 -16.53 10.98
C ILE A 30 -6.39 -16.91 9.74
N ILE A 31 -6.47 -18.19 9.39
CA ILE A 31 -7.31 -18.71 8.29
C ILE A 31 -8.78 -18.30 8.43
N LEU A 32 -9.29 -18.17 9.66
CA LEU A 32 -10.66 -17.75 9.92
C LEU A 32 -10.99 -16.33 9.44
N TYR A 33 -9.97 -15.47 9.30
CA TYR A 33 -10.13 -14.09 8.83
C TYR A 33 -10.06 -13.96 7.30
N LEU A 34 -9.74 -15.04 6.57
CA LEU A 34 -9.63 -15.02 5.11
C LEU A 34 -10.88 -14.50 4.38
N PRO A 35 -12.12 -14.90 4.74
CA PRO A 35 -13.32 -14.39 4.07
C PRO A 35 -13.48 -12.88 4.23
N MET A 36 -13.20 -12.37 5.44
CA MET A 36 -13.24 -10.94 5.74
C MET A 36 -12.16 -10.17 4.93
N ILE A 37 -10.91 -10.63 4.98
CA ILE A 37 -9.80 -10.03 4.23
C ILE A 37 -10.13 -10.00 2.74
N PHE A 38 -10.68 -11.09 2.20
CA PHE A 38 -11.02 -11.19 0.80
C PHE A 38 -12.12 -10.21 0.39
N THR A 39 -13.24 -10.21 1.11
CA THR A 39 -14.37 -9.30 0.82
C THR A 39 -13.92 -7.84 0.84
N ASN A 40 -13.13 -7.48 1.84
CA ASN A 40 -12.65 -6.11 2.01
C ASN A 40 -11.59 -5.74 0.96
N LEU A 41 -10.75 -6.69 0.55
CA LEU A 41 -9.81 -6.49 -0.55
C LEU A 41 -10.53 -6.21 -1.88
N VAL A 42 -11.63 -6.93 -2.17
CA VAL A 42 -12.45 -6.67 -3.36
C VAL A 42 -13.03 -5.27 -3.30
N LYS A 43 -13.65 -4.88 -2.20
CA LYS A 43 -14.18 -3.52 -2.00
C LYS A 43 -13.10 -2.44 -2.14
N TYR A 44 -11.91 -2.68 -1.54
CA TYR A 44 -10.77 -1.78 -1.66
C TYR A 44 -10.35 -1.58 -3.12
N LYS A 45 -10.16 -2.67 -3.87
CA LYS A 45 -9.78 -2.62 -5.31
C LYS A 45 -10.84 -1.97 -6.18
N LEU A 46 -12.10 -2.03 -5.79
CA LEU A 46 -13.22 -1.33 -6.44
C LEU A 46 -13.33 0.15 -6.02
N CYS A 47 -12.44 0.64 -5.14
CA CYS A 47 -12.52 1.96 -4.53
C CYS A 47 -13.86 2.23 -3.80
N MET A 48 -14.51 1.16 -3.31
CA MET A 48 -15.81 1.23 -2.64
C MET A 48 -15.69 1.46 -1.12
N ILE A 49 -14.52 1.20 -0.54
CA ILE A 49 -14.29 1.35 0.90
C ILE A 49 -14.03 2.82 1.24
N GLY A 50 -14.79 3.33 2.21
CA GLY A 50 -14.50 4.61 2.87
C GLY A 50 -13.35 4.50 3.88
N ARG A 51 -12.83 5.66 4.32
CA ARG A 51 -11.74 5.71 5.30
C ARG A 51 -12.11 5.00 6.62
N ARG A 52 -13.27 5.34 7.20
CA ARG A 52 -13.74 4.76 8.47
C ARG A 52 -13.89 3.23 8.39
N GLU A 53 -14.48 2.75 7.30
CA GLU A 53 -14.65 1.30 7.07
C GLU A 53 -13.28 0.60 6.95
N MET A 54 -12.32 1.21 6.24
CA MET A 54 -10.96 0.67 6.14
C MET A 54 -10.27 0.62 7.50
N GLU A 55 -10.39 1.67 8.30
CA GLU A 55 -9.79 1.77 9.63
C GLU A 55 -10.33 0.68 10.56
N THR A 56 -11.65 0.47 10.58
CA THR A 56 -12.28 -0.62 11.36
C THR A 56 -11.74 -1.98 10.93
N ILE A 57 -11.74 -2.27 9.63
CA ILE A 57 -11.26 -3.55 9.08
C ILE A 57 -9.80 -3.82 9.45
N LEU A 58 -8.95 -2.80 9.34
CA LEU A 58 -7.53 -2.92 9.64
C LEU A 58 -7.29 -3.10 11.14
N ASN A 59 -8.02 -2.38 11.99
CA ASN A 59 -7.93 -2.55 13.45
C ASN A 59 -8.36 -3.95 13.88
N ASP A 60 -9.50 -4.45 13.38
CA ASP A 60 -9.98 -5.80 13.68
C ASP A 60 -8.97 -6.85 13.22
N PHE A 61 -8.40 -6.66 12.03
CA PHE A 61 -7.38 -7.57 11.51
C PHE A 61 -6.09 -7.52 12.34
N CYS A 62 -5.58 -6.33 12.65
CA CYS A 62 -4.37 -6.18 13.45
C CYS A 62 -4.52 -6.83 14.83
N GLN A 63 -5.61 -6.56 15.54
CA GLN A 63 -5.87 -7.18 16.84
C GLN A 63 -5.94 -8.71 16.77
N ALA A 64 -6.53 -9.25 15.71
CA ALA A 64 -6.63 -10.69 15.53
C ALA A 64 -5.28 -11.37 15.21
N VAL A 65 -4.37 -10.64 14.57
CA VAL A 65 -3.10 -11.16 14.02
C VAL A 65 -1.92 -10.87 14.94
N MET A 66 -1.96 -9.79 15.67
CA MET A 66 -0.89 -9.33 16.53
C MET A 66 -0.84 -10.11 17.85
N GLY A 67 -0.62 -11.38 17.90
CA GLY A 67 -0.40 -12.12 19.13
C GLY A 67 0.57 -11.43 20.13
N ASP A 68 1.76 -11.95 20.31
CA ASP A 68 2.82 -11.26 21.09
C ASP A 68 3.45 -10.13 20.26
N LYS A 69 3.34 -8.88 20.75
CA LYS A 69 3.93 -7.70 20.11
C LYS A 69 5.45 -7.81 19.91
N ASN A 70 6.14 -8.56 20.78
CA ASN A 70 7.57 -8.81 20.68
C ASN A 70 7.95 -9.68 19.48
N GLU A 71 7.03 -10.49 18.96
CA GLU A 71 7.25 -11.28 17.76
C GLU A 71 7.12 -10.47 16.46
N VAL A 72 6.43 -9.31 16.49
CA VAL A 72 6.13 -8.53 15.28
C VAL A 72 7.39 -8.13 14.52
N PRO A 73 8.43 -7.54 15.14
CA PRO A 73 9.66 -7.19 14.42
C PRO A 73 10.34 -8.41 13.77
N VAL A 74 10.33 -9.54 14.45
CA VAL A 74 10.93 -10.79 13.94
C VAL A 74 10.14 -11.31 12.73
N ILE A 75 8.81 -11.23 12.78
CA ILE A 75 7.94 -11.62 11.65
C ILE A 75 8.20 -10.71 10.45
N ILE A 76 8.30 -9.40 10.67
CA ILE A 76 8.56 -8.42 9.61
C ILE A 76 9.96 -8.66 8.97
N ASP A 77 10.99 -8.90 9.76
CA ASP A 77 12.33 -9.21 9.24
C ASP A 77 12.30 -10.48 8.37
N ARG A 78 11.70 -11.56 8.88
CA ARG A 78 11.55 -12.82 8.13
C ARG A 78 10.71 -12.64 6.85
N PHE A 79 9.64 -11.84 6.91
CA PHE A 79 8.84 -11.51 5.75
C PHE A 79 9.69 -10.83 4.67
N TRP A 80 10.45 -9.81 5.03
CA TRP A 80 11.27 -9.07 4.07
C TRP A 80 12.43 -9.89 3.52
N ARG A 81 13.02 -10.82 4.28
CA ARG A 81 14.02 -11.76 3.75
C ARG A 81 13.48 -12.56 2.56
N THR A 82 12.21 -12.89 2.56
CA THR A 82 11.56 -13.68 1.50
C THR A 82 10.86 -12.84 0.43
N HIS A 83 10.50 -11.59 0.70
CA HIS A 83 9.68 -10.75 -0.18
C HIS A 83 10.41 -9.52 -0.74
N ALA A 84 11.60 -9.18 -0.27
CA ALA A 84 12.35 -8.03 -0.76
C ALA A 84 12.70 -8.12 -2.26
N HIS A 85 12.73 -9.32 -2.86
CA HIS A 85 12.91 -9.51 -4.30
C HIS A 85 11.78 -8.89 -5.14
N LYS A 86 10.63 -8.57 -4.53
CA LYS A 86 9.51 -7.88 -5.18
C LYS A 86 9.69 -6.37 -5.25
N LEU A 87 10.74 -5.82 -4.65
CA LEU A 87 11.08 -4.41 -4.83
C LEU A 87 11.45 -4.16 -6.30
N ASN A 88 10.88 -3.10 -6.86
CA ASN A 88 11.10 -2.74 -8.25
C ASN A 88 12.37 -1.90 -8.40
N GLY A 89 13.46 -2.52 -8.79
CA GLY A 89 14.75 -1.86 -8.98
C GLY A 89 14.73 -0.71 -10.01
N ARG A 90 13.79 -0.71 -10.96
CA ARG A 90 13.64 0.39 -11.92
C ARG A 90 13.07 1.65 -11.26
N ILE A 91 12.06 1.47 -10.39
CA ILE A 91 11.47 2.60 -9.64
C ILE A 91 12.46 3.07 -8.56
N LEU A 92 13.10 2.15 -7.82
CA LEU A 92 14.08 2.51 -6.80
C LEU A 92 15.20 3.40 -7.36
N LYS A 93 15.68 3.14 -8.58
CA LYS A 93 16.69 3.98 -9.26
C LYS A 93 16.22 5.40 -9.59
N LEU A 94 14.91 5.68 -9.58
CA LEU A 94 14.35 7.01 -9.81
C LEU A 94 14.26 7.83 -8.51
N ILE A 95 14.32 7.16 -7.35
CA ILE A 95 14.20 7.79 -6.04
C ILE A 95 15.53 8.41 -5.65
N ARG A 96 15.49 9.67 -5.24
CA ARG A 96 16.61 10.42 -4.68
C ARG A 96 16.43 10.59 -3.18
N PRO A 97 17.48 10.94 -2.43
CA PRO A 97 17.39 11.14 -0.98
C PRO A 97 16.33 12.19 -0.55
N GLU A 98 16.10 13.22 -1.39
CA GLU A 98 15.14 14.30 -1.16
C GLU A 98 13.69 13.95 -1.55
N ASP A 99 13.46 12.81 -2.21
CA ASP A 99 12.13 12.40 -2.67
C ASP A 99 11.35 11.72 -1.52
N ILE A 100 10.03 11.64 -1.65
CA ILE A 100 9.14 11.13 -0.62
C ILE A 100 8.49 9.82 -1.06
N ILE A 101 8.41 8.86 -0.15
CA ILE A 101 7.56 7.67 -0.30
C ILE A 101 6.31 7.88 0.55
N ILE A 102 5.12 7.72 -0.06
CA ILE A 102 3.84 7.86 0.63
C ILE A 102 2.97 6.62 0.45
N THR A 103 2.63 5.93 1.53
CA THR A 103 1.93 4.65 1.49
C THR A 103 0.80 4.56 2.51
N ALA A 104 -0.21 3.75 2.21
CA ALA A 104 -1.23 3.34 3.18
C ALA A 104 -0.78 2.13 4.03
N GLY A 105 0.36 1.50 3.70
CA GLY A 105 0.94 0.42 4.48
C GLY A 105 1.37 0.88 5.88
N PRO A 106 1.38 -0.03 6.87
CA PRO A 106 1.78 0.29 8.23
C PRO A 106 3.29 0.58 8.32
N ASP A 107 3.65 1.52 9.16
CA ASP A 107 5.02 1.97 9.42
C ASP A 107 5.95 0.82 9.83
N ILE A 108 5.49 -0.08 10.68
CA ILE A 108 6.24 -1.26 11.11
C ILE A 108 6.68 -2.14 9.93
N LEU A 109 5.82 -2.27 8.91
CA LEU A 109 6.13 -3.03 7.71
C LEU A 109 7.16 -2.29 6.86
N ILE A 110 6.94 -1.00 6.62
CA ILE A 110 7.81 -0.20 5.76
C ILE A 110 9.18 0.02 6.40
N ASN A 111 9.24 0.25 7.71
CA ASN A 111 10.50 0.39 8.45
C ASN A 111 11.39 -0.85 8.35
N GLY A 112 10.82 -2.05 8.24
CA GLY A 112 11.57 -3.29 8.05
C GLY A 112 12.36 -3.38 6.74
N ILE A 113 12.09 -2.50 5.76
CA ILE A 113 12.78 -2.43 4.46
C ILE A 113 13.41 -1.06 4.19
N ARG A 114 13.33 -0.12 5.15
CA ARG A 114 13.74 1.28 4.99
C ARG A 114 15.13 1.45 4.37
N ASN A 115 16.10 0.65 4.80
CA ASN A 115 17.48 0.68 4.32
C ASN A 115 17.66 0.39 2.83
N ARG A 116 16.61 -0.03 2.12
CA ARG A 116 16.61 -0.30 0.67
C ARG A 116 15.81 0.71 -0.14
N LEU A 117 15.25 1.75 0.49
CA LEU A 117 14.29 2.64 -0.17
C LEU A 117 14.90 3.93 -0.75
N HIS A 118 16.20 4.17 -0.60
CA HIS A 118 16.96 5.30 -1.14
C HIS A 118 16.54 6.68 -0.65
N THR A 119 15.57 6.79 0.26
CA THR A 119 15.15 8.01 0.96
C THR A 119 14.69 7.67 2.37
N ASP A 120 14.88 8.63 3.28
CA ASP A 120 14.36 8.58 4.65
C ASP A 120 13.04 9.30 4.82
N HIS A 121 12.57 9.99 3.79
CA HIS A 121 11.29 10.71 3.78
C HIS A 121 10.14 9.75 3.47
N ILE A 122 9.63 9.07 4.50
CA ILE A 122 8.57 8.07 4.39
C ILE A 122 7.35 8.52 5.17
N ILE A 123 6.20 8.58 4.50
CA ILE A 123 4.88 8.84 5.08
C ILE A 123 4.06 7.55 4.96
N SER A 124 3.76 6.93 6.09
CA SER A 124 3.03 5.67 6.18
C SER A 124 1.84 5.77 7.12
N SER A 125 1.04 4.74 7.23
CA SER A 125 0.10 4.60 8.34
C SER A 125 0.86 4.25 9.60
N GLU A 126 0.40 4.75 10.74
CA GLU A 126 1.02 4.55 12.04
C GLU A 126 0.24 3.51 12.84
N VAL A 127 0.95 2.54 13.41
CA VAL A 127 0.36 1.46 14.22
C VAL A 127 0.96 1.50 15.62
N ASP A 128 0.09 1.59 16.61
CA ASP A 128 0.45 1.36 17.99
C ASP A 128 0.51 -0.14 18.26
N LEU A 129 1.70 -0.66 18.53
CA LEU A 129 1.91 -2.09 18.79
C LEU A 129 1.32 -2.55 20.13
N ASP A 130 1.15 -1.65 21.08
CA ASP A 130 0.60 -2.00 22.40
C ASP A 130 -0.90 -2.28 22.32
N SER A 131 -1.63 -1.43 21.61
CA SER A 131 -3.08 -1.59 21.41
C SER A 131 -3.46 -2.42 20.18
N GLY A 132 -2.51 -2.64 19.25
CA GLY A 132 -2.79 -3.27 17.96
C GLY A 132 -3.70 -2.43 17.06
N ARG A 133 -3.67 -1.12 17.18
CA ARG A 133 -4.54 -0.21 16.43
C ARG A 133 -3.77 0.80 15.60
N PHE A 134 -4.38 1.19 14.49
CA PHE A 134 -3.90 2.32 13.72
C PHE A 134 -4.18 3.63 14.47
N THR A 135 -3.14 4.36 14.81
CA THR A 135 -3.23 5.73 15.35
C THR A 135 -3.40 6.76 14.24
N TYR A 136 -2.87 6.43 13.05
CA TYR A 136 -3.07 7.21 11.84
C TYR A 136 -3.18 6.30 10.61
N LEU A 137 -4.28 6.41 9.86
CA LEU A 137 -4.45 5.70 8.58
C LEU A 137 -4.15 6.66 7.42
N ASN A 138 -3.00 6.45 6.76
CA ASN A 138 -2.53 7.25 5.62
C ASN A 138 -3.18 6.83 4.30
N PHE A 139 -4.52 6.96 4.21
CA PHE A 139 -5.32 6.47 3.11
C PHE A 139 -6.14 7.59 2.46
N LYS A 140 -6.22 7.62 1.11
CA LYS A 140 -6.97 8.63 0.34
C LYS A 140 -6.56 10.07 0.72
N ASP A 141 -7.53 10.89 1.20
CA ASP A 141 -7.33 12.30 1.52
C ASP A 141 -6.36 12.51 2.69
N ASN A 142 -6.22 11.52 3.58
CA ASN A 142 -5.25 11.58 4.65
C ASN A 142 -3.80 11.63 4.14
N LYS A 143 -3.49 11.04 2.96
CA LYS A 143 -2.17 11.20 2.35
C LYS A 143 -1.85 12.68 2.10
N VAL A 144 -2.81 13.43 1.54
CA VAL A 144 -2.65 14.89 1.30
C VAL A 144 -2.51 15.64 2.63
N ARG A 145 -3.36 15.30 3.61
CA ARG A 145 -3.33 15.96 4.91
C ARG A 145 -1.96 15.79 5.57
N ARG A 146 -1.46 14.54 5.69
CA ARG A 146 -0.16 14.27 6.30
C ARG A 146 1.00 14.88 5.50
N TYR A 147 0.91 14.86 4.17
CA TYR A 147 1.89 15.54 3.32
C TYR A 147 1.97 17.04 3.66
N LYS A 148 0.83 17.72 3.72
CA LYS A 148 0.78 19.15 4.06
C LYS A 148 1.20 19.46 5.50
N GLU A 149 0.89 18.60 6.45
CA GLU A 149 1.36 18.71 7.84
C GLU A 149 2.89 18.70 7.93
N LEU A 150 3.56 17.86 7.14
CA LEU A 150 5.01 17.66 7.21
C LEU A 150 5.80 18.58 6.27
N TYR A 151 5.26 18.90 5.09
CA TYR A 151 5.97 19.59 4.02
C TYR A 151 5.30 20.90 3.59
N GLY A 152 4.19 21.28 4.22
CA GLY A 152 3.44 22.50 3.86
C GLY A 152 2.89 22.45 2.46
N ASP A 153 3.05 23.57 1.74
CA ASP A 153 2.66 23.70 0.34
C ASP A 153 3.83 23.46 -0.64
N THR A 154 4.85 22.72 -0.21
CA THR A 154 5.97 22.34 -1.08
C THR A 154 5.43 21.64 -2.34
N PRO A 155 5.81 22.10 -3.57
CA PRO A 155 5.25 21.55 -4.79
C PRO A 155 5.73 20.12 -5.05
N ILE A 156 4.78 19.27 -5.46
CA ILE A 156 5.07 17.92 -5.94
C ILE A 156 5.26 17.99 -7.46
N ASP A 157 6.50 17.84 -7.94
CA ASP A 157 6.78 17.88 -9.36
C ASP A 157 6.21 16.67 -10.08
N VAL A 158 6.43 15.49 -9.52
CA VAL A 158 5.99 14.22 -10.11
C VAL A 158 5.46 13.28 -9.02
N PHE A 159 4.29 12.71 -9.24
CA PHE A 159 3.73 11.65 -8.43
C PHE A 159 3.62 10.34 -9.19
N TYR A 160 4.18 9.26 -8.63
CA TYR A 160 4.11 7.91 -9.16
C TYR A 160 3.15 7.07 -8.33
N THR A 161 2.12 6.49 -8.96
CA THR A 161 1.12 5.63 -8.30
C THR A 161 0.50 4.65 -9.27
N ASP A 162 0.01 3.51 -8.77
CA ASP A 162 -0.76 2.55 -9.57
C ASP A 162 -2.27 2.75 -9.45
N SER A 163 -2.72 3.56 -8.47
CA SER A 163 -4.10 3.55 -7.99
C SER A 163 -4.79 4.91 -7.99
N TYR A 164 -6.07 4.91 -8.39
CA TYR A 164 -6.95 6.06 -8.21
C TYR A 164 -7.45 6.28 -6.78
N ASN A 165 -7.13 5.40 -5.85
CA ASN A 165 -7.30 5.69 -4.42
C ASN A 165 -6.48 6.90 -4.00
N ASP A 166 -5.39 7.20 -4.74
CA ASP A 166 -4.51 8.34 -4.53
C ASP A 166 -4.93 9.61 -5.30
N ARG A 167 -6.19 9.69 -5.73
CA ARG A 167 -6.70 10.81 -6.51
C ARG A 167 -6.38 12.16 -5.87
N ALA A 168 -6.52 12.28 -4.54
CA ALA A 168 -6.24 13.53 -3.83
C ALA A 168 -4.76 13.96 -4.00
N MET A 169 -3.81 13.02 -3.91
CA MET A 169 -2.40 13.27 -4.20
C MET A 169 -2.15 13.63 -5.67
N MET A 170 -2.85 12.96 -6.59
CA MET A 170 -2.76 13.29 -8.02
C MET A 170 -3.20 14.73 -8.32
N GLU A 171 -4.21 15.24 -7.60
CA GLU A 171 -4.78 16.57 -7.81
C GLU A 171 -3.83 17.68 -7.39
N ILE A 172 -2.99 17.47 -6.37
CA ILE A 172 -2.00 18.44 -5.89
C ILE A 172 -0.63 18.30 -6.57
N SER A 173 -0.46 17.34 -7.48
CA SER A 173 0.81 17.09 -8.16
C SER A 173 0.83 17.72 -9.54
N ASN A 174 1.99 18.30 -9.94
CA ASN A 174 2.18 18.91 -11.25
C ASN A 174 2.06 17.87 -12.37
N GLN A 175 2.74 16.74 -12.19
CA GLN A 175 2.72 15.61 -13.13
C GLN A 175 2.36 14.31 -12.39
N VAL A 176 1.68 13.39 -13.08
CA VAL A 176 1.34 12.08 -12.52
C VAL A 176 1.72 10.99 -13.50
N PHE A 177 2.51 10.03 -13.06
CA PHE A 177 2.80 8.80 -13.79
C PHE A 177 2.04 7.63 -13.20
N LEU A 178 1.18 7.00 -14.02
CA LEU A 178 0.61 5.71 -13.64
C LEU A 178 1.66 4.62 -13.83
N VAL A 179 1.88 3.89 -12.77
CA VAL A 179 2.75 2.71 -12.76
C VAL A 179 1.90 1.48 -13.02
N LYS A 180 2.35 0.60 -13.91
CA LYS A 180 1.69 -0.66 -14.17
C LYS A 180 2.70 -1.77 -14.26
N LYS A 181 2.53 -2.80 -13.42
CA LYS A 181 3.52 -3.88 -13.27
C LYS A 181 4.92 -3.34 -13.00
N GLY A 182 5.01 -2.28 -12.18
CA GLY A 182 6.28 -1.67 -11.83
C GLY A 182 6.96 -0.89 -12.97
N VAL A 183 6.24 -0.55 -14.05
CA VAL A 183 6.76 0.28 -15.14
C VAL A 183 5.96 1.58 -15.17
N PRO A 184 6.61 2.77 -15.08
CA PRO A 184 5.93 4.04 -15.33
C PRO A 184 5.46 4.07 -16.79
N LEU A 185 4.16 4.09 -17.02
CA LEU A 185 3.65 3.91 -18.37
C LEU A 185 3.31 5.21 -19.07
N LYS A 186 2.79 6.21 -18.36
CA LYS A 186 2.27 7.39 -19.03
C LYS A 186 2.02 8.50 -18.04
N GLN A 187 2.49 9.68 -18.42
CA GLN A 187 2.05 10.94 -17.84
C GLN A 187 0.55 11.14 -18.09
N ILE A 188 -0.22 11.33 -17.03
CA ILE A 188 -1.65 11.63 -17.13
C ILE A 188 -1.82 13.15 -17.13
N LYS A 189 -2.35 13.69 -18.23
CA LYS A 189 -2.75 15.10 -18.26
C LYS A 189 -3.98 15.33 -17.35
N PRO A 190 -4.12 16.51 -16.73
CA PRO A 190 -5.23 16.83 -15.80
C PRO A 190 -6.62 16.52 -16.35
N ALA A 191 -6.87 16.78 -17.64
CA ALA A 191 -8.14 16.49 -18.32
C ALA A 191 -8.41 14.97 -18.50
N GLN A 192 -7.37 14.14 -18.60
CA GLN A 192 -7.49 12.69 -18.70
C GLN A 192 -7.75 12.03 -17.34
N LYS A 193 -7.48 12.73 -16.22
CA LYS A 193 -7.76 12.24 -14.87
C LYS A 193 -9.24 11.86 -14.69
N ARG A 194 -10.19 12.58 -15.32
CA ARG A 194 -11.64 12.32 -15.24
C ARG A 194 -12.13 11.16 -16.13
N ASN A 195 -11.64 11.04 -17.36
CA ASN A 195 -12.12 10.04 -18.33
C ASN A 195 -11.50 8.65 -18.11
N PHE A 196 -10.31 8.58 -17.55
CA PHE A 196 -9.62 7.33 -17.25
C PHE A 196 -10.30 6.53 -16.11
N GLN A 197 -11.01 7.22 -15.20
CA GLN A 197 -11.72 6.58 -14.09
C GLN A 197 -12.72 5.51 -14.56
N LYS A 198 -13.50 5.77 -15.63
CA LYS A 198 -14.49 4.81 -16.15
C LYS A 198 -13.84 3.58 -16.82
N LYS A 199 -12.75 3.78 -17.56
CA LYS A 199 -12.10 2.72 -18.36
C LYS A 199 -11.18 1.82 -17.53
N PHE A 200 -10.55 2.38 -16.49
CA PHE A 200 -9.61 1.66 -15.62
C PHE A 200 -10.32 0.86 -14.51
N ARG A 201 -11.42 1.39 -13.95
CA ARG A 201 -12.27 0.65 -13.00
C ARG A 201 -12.64 -0.76 -13.51
N GLY A 202 -13.02 -0.90 -14.79
CA GLY A 202 -13.44 -2.19 -15.33
C GLY A 202 -12.31 -3.21 -15.55
N LYS A 203 -11.11 -2.79 -15.99
CA LYS A 203 -10.01 -3.71 -16.34
C LYS A 203 -9.08 -4.06 -15.19
N GLN A 204 -8.74 -3.09 -14.37
CA GLN A 204 -7.84 -3.31 -13.22
C GLN A 204 -8.52 -4.17 -12.16
N ASN A 205 -9.81 -3.92 -11.90
CA ASN A 205 -10.59 -4.62 -10.89
C ASN A 205 -10.70 -6.13 -11.18
N ARG A 206 -11.00 -6.53 -12.42
CA ARG A 206 -11.15 -7.96 -12.78
C ARG A 206 -9.84 -8.74 -12.61
N ARG A 207 -8.68 -8.14 -12.97
CA ARG A 207 -7.37 -8.81 -12.87
C ARG A 207 -6.83 -8.85 -11.44
N ALA A 208 -6.98 -7.77 -10.67
CA ALA A 208 -6.53 -7.71 -9.28
C ALA A 208 -7.33 -8.66 -8.38
N VAL A 209 -8.66 -8.70 -8.56
CA VAL A 209 -9.54 -9.66 -7.87
C VAL A 209 -9.16 -11.10 -8.23
N SER A 210 -8.96 -11.42 -9.51
CA SER A 210 -8.55 -12.76 -9.95
C SER A 210 -7.19 -13.18 -9.38
N THR A 211 -6.22 -12.25 -9.31
CA THR A 211 -4.89 -12.55 -8.75
C THR A 211 -4.95 -12.75 -7.23
N ALA A 212 -5.74 -11.95 -6.54
CA ALA A 212 -5.93 -12.08 -5.10
C ALA A 212 -6.66 -13.38 -4.74
N LEU A 213 -7.72 -13.74 -5.50
CA LEU A 213 -8.43 -15.03 -5.39
C LEU A 213 -7.48 -16.21 -5.53
N LYS A 214 -6.68 -16.24 -6.59
CA LYS A 214 -5.71 -17.32 -6.83
C LYS A 214 -4.68 -17.46 -5.72
N LYS A 215 -4.20 -16.34 -5.13
CA LYS A 215 -3.26 -16.36 -4.00
C LYS A 215 -3.91 -16.97 -2.74
N LEU A 216 -5.16 -16.60 -2.45
CA LEU A 216 -5.90 -17.09 -1.28
C LEU A 216 -6.31 -18.55 -1.44
N GLU A 217 -6.74 -18.98 -2.63
CA GLU A 217 -7.01 -20.39 -2.93
C GLU A 217 -5.76 -21.27 -2.79
N LYS A 218 -4.61 -20.77 -3.25
CA LYS A 218 -3.32 -21.47 -3.10
C LYS A 218 -2.89 -21.57 -1.63
N ALA A 219 -3.14 -20.53 -0.82
CA ALA A 219 -2.85 -20.54 0.63
C ALA A 219 -3.78 -21.46 1.43
N ARG A 220 -4.99 -21.77 0.92
CA ARG A 220 -5.96 -22.68 1.54
C ARG A 220 -5.64 -24.16 1.28
N LYS A 221 -4.91 -24.47 0.21
CA LYS A 221 -4.55 -25.84 -0.20
C LYS A 221 -3.18 -26.30 0.34
N THR A 222 -2.43 -25.40 0.96
CA THR A 222 -1.17 -25.66 1.68
C THR A 222 -1.38 -25.54 3.18
#